data_f81c806876d0e7340ecc757bc39e8c8e
#
_entry.id   f81c806876d0e7340ecc757bc39e8c8e
#
_cell.length_a   1.000
_cell.length_b   1.000
_cell.length_c   1.000
_cell.angle_alpha   90.00
_cell.angle_beta   90.00
_cell.angle_gamma   90.00
#
_symmetry.space_group_name_H-M   'P 1'
#
loop_
_entity.id
_entity.type
_entity.pdbx_description
1 polymer ?
#
loop_
_entity_poly.entity_id
_entity_poly.type
_entity_poly.pdbx_seq_one_letter_code
_entity_poly.pdbx_strand_id
1 'polypeptide(L)'
;MSLEIKKIIYMWTTICILVLAAVFFVNGRIRSDIVALCALVALLLFQILTPEEALSGFSNAVVIMMIGLFVVGGAVFQTGLAKMISSRILKLAGTSETKLFLLVVLVTAAIGAFVSNTGTVALMLPIVVSLAASANMAAGRLLMPLAFASSMGGMMTLIGTPPNLVIEETLVAAGYEKLSFFSFLPVGLVCLAVGIVVLLPLSKLFLSKRGKKASGRAGKSLKQLVNE
;
A
#
# COMPACT_ATOMS: atom_id res chain seq x y z
N MET A 1 32.17 -33.43 10.49
CA MET A 1 31.83 -32.01 10.63
C MET A 1 30.70 -31.94 11.65
N SER A 2 30.91 -31.29 12.80
CA SER A 2 29.93 -31.32 13.90
C SER A 2 28.60 -30.69 13.46
N LEU A 3 27.48 -31.19 13.98
CA LEU A 3 26.11 -30.68 13.73
C LEU A 3 25.99 -29.15 13.95
N GLU A 4 26.74 -28.65 14.89
CA GLU A 4 26.81 -27.20 15.22
C GLU A 4 27.43 -26.35 14.07
N ILE A 5 28.50 -26.89 13.42
CA ILE A 5 29.13 -26.16 12.31
C ILE A 5 28.17 -26.09 11.11
N LYS A 6 27.44 -27.17 10.82
CA LYS A 6 26.42 -27.16 9.76
C LYS A 6 25.32 -26.14 10.02
N LYS A 7 24.79 -26.06 11.26
CA LYS A 7 23.78 -25.06 11.64
C LYS A 7 24.25 -23.64 11.44
N ILE A 8 25.49 -23.36 11.85
CA ILE A 8 26.11 -22.03 11.68
C ILE A 8 26.26 -21.68 10.19
N ILE A 9 26.71 -22.61 9.37
CA ILE A 9 26.85 -22.41 7.92
C ILE A 9 25.48 -22.13 7.28
N TYR A 10 24.45 -22.92 7.59
CA TYR A 10 23.09 -22.71 7.07
C TYR A 10 22.51 -21.36 7.50
N MET A 11 22.70 -20.96 8.74
CA MET A 11 22.29 -19.65 9.25
C MET A 11 22.93 -18.50 8.46
N TRP A 12 24.25 -18.53 8.28
CA TRP A 12 24.96 -17.49 7.54
C TRP A 12 24.60 -17.46 6.06
N THR A 13 24.42 -18.63 5.43
CA THR A 13 23.99 -18.73 4.03
C THR A 13 22.59 -18.17 3.86
N THR A 14 21.66 -18.48 4.77
CA THR A 14 20.29 -17.92 4.75
C THR A 14 20.31 -16.40 4.88
N ILE A 15 21.08 -15.87 5.85
CA ILE A 15 21.22 -14.42 6.03
C ILE A 15 21.79 -13.77 4.77
N CYS A 16 22.79 -14.37 4.15
CA CYS A 16 23.41 -13.85 2.93
C CYS A 16 22.39 -13.79 1.78
N ILE A 17 21.62 -14.86 1.58
CA ILE A 17 20.57 -14.92 0.54
C ILE A 17 19.49 -13.86 0.80
N LEU A 18 19.04 -13.69 2.05
CA LEU A 18 18.04 -12.69 2.43
C LEU A 18 18.54 -11.25 2.22
N VAL A 19 19.77 -10.97 2.63
CA VAL A 19 20.38 -9.65 2.40
C VAL A 19 20.53 -9.36 0.91
N LEU A 20 20.97 -10.34 0.13
CA LEU A 20 21.08 -10.21 -1.32
C LEU A 20 19.71 -9.94 -1.97
N ALA A 21 18.69 -10.70 -1.59
CA ALA A 21 17.33 -10.49 -2.05
C ALA A 21 16.81 -9.08 -1.67
N ALA A 22 17.05 -8.62 -0.45
CA ALA A 22 16.67 -7.29 0.00
C ALA A 22 17.36 -6.19 -0.84
N VAL A 23 18.64 -6.34 -1.14
CA VAL A 23 19.38 -5.40 -2.01
C VAL A 23 18.76 -5.35 -3.41
N PHE A 24 18.39 -6.50 -3.99
CA PHE A 24 17.73 -6.53 -5.29
C PHE A 24 16.32 -5.93 -5.26
N PHE A 25 15.56 -6.13 -4.19
CA PHE A 25 14.25 -5.48 -3.99
C PHE A 25 14.37 -3.95 -3.93
N VAL A 26 15.36 -3.43 -3.20
CA VAL A 26 15.62 -1.98 -3.10
C VAL A 26 16.10 -1.39 -4.43
N ASN A 27 16.92 -2.13 -5.17
CA ASN A 27 17.45 -1.67 -6.45
C ASN A 27 16.35 -1.55 -7.54
N GLY A 28 15.26 -2.31 -7.43
CA GLY A 28 14.08 -2.22 -8.29
C GLY A 28 14.30 -2.51 -9.78
N ARG A 29 15.51 -2.92 -10.18
CA ARG A 29 15.83 -3.23 -11.60
C ARG A 29 15.29 -4.59 -12.05
N ILE A 30 15.14 -5.51 -11.13
CA ILE A 30 14.61 -6.85 -11.37
C ILE A 30 13.24 -6.94 -10.71
N ARG A 31 12.30 -7.62 -11.35
CA ARG A 31 10.96 -7.83 -10.78
C ARG A 31 11.07 -8.62 -9.48
N SER A 32 10.31 -8.19 -8.48
CA SER A 32 10.33 -8.77 -7.13
C SER A 32 9.96 -10.26 -7.10
N ASP A 33 9.05 -10.69 -7.97
CA ASP A 33 8.68 -12.10 -8.12
C ASP A 33 9.86 -12.98 -8.54
N ILE A 34 10.67 -12.50 -9.51
CA ILE A 34 11.88 -13.21 -9.96
C ILE A 34 12.91 -13.29 -8.83
N VAL A 35 13.14 -12.19 -8.12
CA VAL A 35 14.09 -12.16 -6.98
C VAL A 35 13.67 -13.16 -5.90
N ALA A 36 12.38 -13.20 -5.57
CA ALA A 36 11.83 -14.13 -4.57
C ALA A 36 12.01 -15.59 -5.01
N LEU A 37 11.68 -15.92 -6.27
CA LEU A 37 11.87 -17.27 -6.82
C LEU A 37 13.34 -17.67 -6.86
N CYS A 38 14.23 -16.78 -7.25
CA CYS A 38 15.68 -17.06 -7.23
C CYS A 38 16.20 -17.32 -5.82
N ALA A 39 15.72 -16.55 -4.83
CA ALA A 39 16.07 -16.78 -3.43
C ALA A 39 15.57 -18.15 -2.94
N LEU A 40 14.33 -18.54 -3.30
CA LEU A 40 13.77 -19.83 -2.96
C LEU A 40 14.58 -20.99 -3.60
N VAL A 41 14.91 -20.87 -4.88
CA VAL A 41 15.75 -21.86 -5.59
C VAL A 41 17.14 -21.94 -4.96
N ALA A 42 17.74 -20.82 -4.58
CA ALA A 42 19.03 -20.83 -3.89
C ALA A 42 18.96 -21.58 -2.55
N LEU A 43 17.91 -21.37 -1.74
CA LEU A 43 17.71 -22.10 -0.47
C LEU A 43 17.56 -23.61 -0.70
N LEU A 44 16.90 -24.02 -1.80
CA LEU A 44 16.81 -25.42 -2.20
C LEU A 44 18.18 -26.00 -2.63
N LEU A 45 18.92 -25.28 -3.46
CA LEU A 45 20.22 -25.74 -3.96
C LEU A 45 21.27 -25.90 -2.84
N PHE A 46 21.21 -25.00 -1.85
CA PHE A 46 22.06 -25.11 -0.65
C PHE A 46 21.53 -26.10 0.38
N GLN A 47 20.43 -26.84 0.07
CA GLN A 47 19.82 -27.85 0.94
C GLN A 47 19.45 -27.30 2.32
N ILE A 48 19.08 -26.02 2.39
CA ILE A 48 18.57 -25.36 3.59
C ILE A 48 17.09 -25.69 3.77
N LEU A 49 16.34 -25.76 2.67
CA LEU A 49 14.95 -26.18 2.61
C LEU A 49 14.82 -27.49 1.83
N THR A 50 13.91 -28.35 2.26
CA THR A 50 13.44 -29.48 1.47
C THR A 50 12.48 -29.00 0.37
N PRO A 51 12.26 -29.76 -0.71
CA PRO A 51 11.28 -29.43 -1.73
C PRO A 51 9.87 -29.23 -1.16
N GLU A 52 9.46 -30.04 -0.18
CA GLU A 52 8.16 -29.93 0.50
C GLU A 52 8.05 -28.61 1.27
N GLU A 53 9.08 -28.23 2.02
CA GLU A 53 9.11 -26.96 2.76
C GLU A 53 9.10 -25.77 1.82
N ALA A 54 9.86 -25.81 0.72
CA ALA A 54 9.90 -24.74 -0.26
C ALA A 54 8.54 -24.54 -0.97
N LEU A 55 7.83 -25.63 -1.25
CA LEU A 55 6.53 -25.59 -1.91
C LEU A 55 5.36 -25.34 -0.93
N SER A 56 5.57 -25.55 0.37
CA SER A 56 4.53 -25.37 1.39
C SER A 56 3.95 -23.94 1.39
N GLY A 57 4.77 -22.94 1.09
CA GLY A 57 4.33 -21.56 0.97
C GLY A 57 3.25 -21.34 -0.11
N PHE A 58 3.30 -22.08 -1.22
CA PHE A 58 2.31 -21.97 -2.31
C PHE A 58 0.95 -22.59 -1.97
N SER A 59 0.90 -23.56 -1.06
CA SER A 59 -0.31 -24.19 -0.57
C SER A 59 -0.76 -23.65 0.79
N ASN A 60 -0.12 -22.63 1.32
CA ASN A 60 -0.47 -21.99 2.57
C ASN A 60 -1.85 -21.32 2.48
N ALA A 61 -2.71 -21.57 3.46
CA ALA A 61 -4.08 -21.05 3.51
C ALA A 61 -4.14 -19.52 3.44
N VAL A 62 -3.17 -18.81 4.05
CA VAL A 62 -3.08 -17.34 4.01
C VAL A 62 -2.77 -16.86 2.61
N VAL A 63 -1.86 -17.52 1.88
CA VAL A 63 -1.53 -17.17 0.48
C VAL A 63 -2.74 -17.36 -0.42
N ILE A 64 -3.47 -18.48 -0.28
CA ILE A 64 -4.69 -18.76 -1.04
C ILE A 64 -5.76 -17.70 -0.73
N MET A 65 -5.93 -17.34 0.55
CA MET A 65 -6.85 -16.28 0.97
C MET A 65 -6.45 -14.91 0.37
N MET A 66 -5.16 -14.55 0.37
CA MET A 66 -4.68 -13.31 -0.26
C MET A 66 -4.98 -13.27 -1.75
N ILE A 67 -4.79 -14.38 -2.48
CA ILE A 67 -5.16 -14.48 -3.90
C ILE A 67 -6.65 -14.21 -4.08
N GLY A 68 -7.51 -14.85 -3.27
CA GLY A 68 -8.95 -14.62 -3.28
C GLY A 68 -9.33 -13.16 -3.03
N LEU A 69 -8.69 -12.52 -2.04
CA LEU A 69 -8.92 -11.11 -1.72
C LEU A 69 -8.48 -10.17 -2.86
N PHE A 70 -7.39 -10.46 -3.54
CA PHE A 70 -6.98 -9.69 -4.71
C PHE A 70 -7.96 -9.81 -5.86
N VAL A 71 -8.54 -10.99 -6.08
CA VAL A 71 -9.60 -11.20 -7.08
C VAL A 71 -10.85 -10.40 -6.74
N VAL A 72 -11.32 -10.48 -5.48
CA VAL A 72 -12.49 -9.72 -5.00
C VAL A 72 -12.21 -8.22 -5.06
N GLY A 73 -11.05 -7.77 -4.58
CA GLY A 73 -10.65 -6.35 -4.66
C GLY A 73 -10.56 -5.86 -6.10
N GLY A 74 -10.04 -6.68 -7.01
CA GLY A 74 -10.04 -6.41 -8.45
C GLY A 74 -11.44 -6.27 -9.04
N ALA A 75 -12.38 -7.12 -8.64
CA ALA A 75 -13.78 -7.05 -9.07
C ALA A 75 -14.45 -5.76 -8.58
N VAL A 76 -14.25 -5.36 -7.32
CA VAL A 76 -14.74 -4.09 -6.77
C VAL A 76 -14.18 -2.89 -7.55
N PHE A 77 -12.92 -2.99 -7.97
CA PHE A 77 -12.28 -1.98 -8.81
C PHE A 77 -12.89 -1.92 -10.21
N GLN A 78 -13.03 -3.07 -10.89
CA GLN A 78 -13.53 -3.16 -12.28
C GLN A 78 -15.00 -2.79 -12.40
N THR A 79 -15.84 -3.14 -11.43
CA THR A 79 -17.27 -2.75 -11.43
C THR A 79 -17.49 -1.25 -11.26
N GLY A 80 -16.45 -0.50 -10.87
CA GLY A 80 -16.54 0.94 -10.63
C GLY A 80 -17.32 1.32 -9.37
N LEU A 81 -17.71 0.34 -8.55
CA LEU A 81 -18.51 0.55 -7.34
C LEU A 81 -17.82 1.48 -6.37
N ALA A 82 -16.53 1.26 -6.09
CA ALA A 82 -15.74 2.12 -5.22
C ALA A 82 -15.60 3.54 -5.80
N LYS A 83 -15.47 3.68 -7.13
CA LYS A 83 -15.42 4.98 -7.83
C LYS A 83 -16.75 5.73 -7.70
N MET A 84 -17.88 5.01 -7.84
CA MET A 84 -19.21 5.61 -7.71
C MET A 84 -19.46 6.13 -6.30
N ILE A 85 -19.15 5.32 -5.27
CA ILE A 85 -19.32 5.70 -3.86
C ILE A 85 -18.43 6.90 -3.52
N SER A 86 -17.12 6.81 -3.82
CA SER A 86 -16.18 7.88 -3.49
C SER A 86 -16.51 9.19 -4.21
N SER A 87 -16.88 9.16 -5.48
CA SER A 87 -17.23 10.37 -6.22
C SER A 87 -18.47 11.08 -5.67
N ARG A 88 -19.47 10.33 -5.20
CA ARG A 88 -20.64 10.92 -4.54
C ARG A 88 -20.31 11.57 -3.22
N ILE A 89 -19.55 10.88 -2.36
CA ILE A 89 -19.15 11.40 -1.04
C ILE A 89 -18.28 12.66 -1.19
N LEU A 90 -17.34 12.64 -2.12
CA LEU A 90 -16.41 13.75 -2.32
C LEU A 90 -17.09 15.01 -2.91
N LYS A 91 -18.16 14.85 -3.69
CA LYS A 91 -18.99 16.00 -4.14
C LYS A 91 -19.62 16.78 -3.00
N LEU A 92 -19.85 16.17 -1.84
CA LEU A 92 -20.39 16.82 -0.65
C LEU A 92 -19.39 17.82 -0.02
N ALA A 93 -18.11 17.74 -0.32
CA ALA A 93 -17.09 18.65 0.21
C ALA A 93 -17.18 20.08 -0.35
N GLY A 94 -17.77 20.24 -1.53
CA GLY A 94 -17.78 21.53 -2.25
C GLY A 94 -16.35 21.98 -2.58
N THR A 95 -16.09 23.29 -2.46
CA THR A 95 -14.79 23.90 -2.78
C THR A 95 -13.91 24.14 -1.54
N SER A 96 -14.33 23.72 -0.35
CA SER A 96 -13.57 23.91 0.89
C SER A 96 -12.37 23.00 0.96
N GLU A 97 -11.15 23.57 0.97
CA GLU A 97 -9.89 22.81 0.99
C GLU A 97 -9.78 21.83 2.16
N THR A 98 -10.17 22.26 3.36
CA THR A 98 -10.10 21.42 4.58
C THR A 98 -11.12 20.30 4.55
N LYS A 99 -12.34 20.56 4.07
CA LYS A 99 -13.37 19.52 3.90
C LYS A 99 -12.96 18.50 2.84
N LEU A 100 -12.42 18.96 1.71
CA LEU A 100 -11.86 18.09 0.66
C LEU A 100 -10.74 17.21 1.19
N PHE A 101 -9.80 17.80 1.94
CA PHE A 101 -8.71 17.05 2.56
C PHE A 101 -9.25 15.95 3.48
N LEU A 102 -10.12 16.30 4.43
CA LEU A 102 -10.68 15.35 5.40
C LEU A 102 -11.47 14.24 4.71
N LEU A 103 -12.33 14.59 3.75
CA LEU A 103 -13.12 13.60 3.01
C LEU A 103 -12.24 12.68 2.15
N VAL A 104 -11.23 13.22 1.47
CA VAL A 104 -10.27 12.40 0.72
C VAL A 104 -9.56 11.42 1.63
N VAL A 105 -9.06 11.87 2.79
CA VAL A 105 -8.37 11.01 3.75
C VAL A 105 -9.30 9.93 4.30
N LEU A 106 -10.49 10.31 4.77
CA LEU A 106 -11.44 9.37 5.38
C LEU A 106 -11.98 8.35 4.36
N VAL A 107 -12.38 8.79 3.16
CA VAL A 107 -12.88 7.91 2.11
C VAL A 107 -11.78 6.97 1.61
N THR A 108 -10.55 7.49 1.45
CA THR A 108 -9.42 6.67 1.03
C THR A 108 -9.07 5.62 2.10
N ALA A 109 -9.03 5.99 3.37
CA ALA A 109 -8.77 5.05 4.46
C ALA A 109 -9.86 3.99 4.56
N ALA A 110 -11.13 4.36 4.41
CA ALA A 110 -12.25 3.42 4.43
C ALA A 110 -12.17 2.41 3.26
N ILE A 111 -11.81 2.85 2.04
CA ILE A 111 -11.61 1.96 0.91
C ILE A 111 -10.36 1.10 1.11
N GLY A 112 -9.25 1.70 1.57
CA GLY A 112 -7.97 1.02 1.83
C GLY A 112 -8.05 -0.05 2.91
N ALA A 113 -9.05 0.01 3.79
CA ALA A 113 -9.32 -1.02 4.79
C ALA A 113 -9.76 -2.37 4.16
N PHE A 114 -10.31 -2.34 2.95
CA PHE A 114 -10.86 -3.52 2.26
C PHE A 114 -10.18 -3.83 0.91
N VAL A 115 -9.50 -2.84 0.35
CA VAL A 115 -8.82 -2.95 -0.96
C VAL A 115 -7.34 -2.68 -0.77
N SER A 116 -6.48 -3.35 -1.55
CA SER A 116 -5.04 -3.13 -1.47
C SER A 116 -4.66 -1.65 -1.62
N ASN A 117 -3.61 -1.21 -0.93
CA ASN A 117 -3.14 0.17 -0.95
C ASN A 117 -2.92 0.70 -2.37
N THR A 118 -2.28 -0.11 -3.23
CA THR A 118 -2.02 0.26 -4.63
C THR A 118 -3.31 0.42 -5.42
N GLY A 119 -4.26 -0.50 -5.26
CA GLY A 119 -5.58 -0.44 -5.89
C GLY A 119 -6.36 0.79 -5.44
N THR A 120 -6.35 1.08 -4.13
CA THR A 120 -7.01 2.26 -3.56
C THR A 120 -6.44 3.55 -4.13
N VAL A 121 -5.11 3.69 -4.18
CA VAL A 121 -4.46 4.87 -4.76
C VAL A 121 -4.78 5.00 -6.25
N ALA A 122 -4.67 3.93 -7.02
CA ALA A 122 -4.94 3.94 -8.45
C ALA A 122 -6.41 4.34 -8.76
N LEU A 123 -7.36 3.89 -7.95
CA LEU A 123 -8.77 4.24 -8.07
C LEU A 123 -9.04 5.70 -7.70
N MET A 124 -8.47 6.15 -6.59
CA MET A 124 -8.74 7.49 -6.06
C MET A 124 -7.99 8.60 -6.78
N LEU A 125 -6.84 8.29 -7.40
CA LEU A 125 -5.97 9.27 -8.05
C LEU A 125 -6.69 10.13 -9.08
N PRO A 126 -7.40 9.59 -10.10
CA PRO A 126 -8.10 10.42 -11.09
C PRO A 126 -9.22 11.25 -10.46
N ILE A 127 -9.90 10.72 -9.43
CA ILE A 127 -10.98 11.43 -8.73
C ILE A 127 -10.40 12.62 -7.98
N VAL A 128 -9.33 12.40 -7.23
CA VAL A 128 -8.67 13.43 -6.41
C VAL A 128 -8.03 14.51 -7.27
N VAL A 129 -7.42 14.15 -8.41
CA VAL A 129 -6.89 15.12 -9.38
C VAL A 129 -8.01 15.99 -9.96
N SER A 130 -9.13 15.39 -10.36
CA SER A 130 -10.30 16.12 -10.87
C SER A 130 -10.89 17.06 -9.82
N LEU A 131 -10.99 16.62 -8.56
CA LEU A 131 -11.47 17.46 -7.45
C LEU A 131 -10.54 18.61 -7.13
N ALA A 132 -9.23 18.38 -7.12
CA ALA A 132 -8.24 19.43 -6.93
C ALA A 132 -8.36 20.50 -8.01
N ALA A 133 -8.52 20.10 -9.27
CA ALA A 133 -8.74 21.01 -10.40
C ALA A 133 -10.04 21.81 -10.23
N SER A 134 -11.14 21.17 -9.84
CA SER A 134 -12.44 21.83 -9.61
C SER A 134 -12.40 22.83 -8.44
N ALA A 135 -11.60 22.54 -7.43
CA ALA A 135 -11.39 23.42 -6.27
C ALA A 135 -10.29 24.49 -6.49
N ASN A 136 -9.71 24.53 -7.68
CA ASN A 136 -8.58 25.41 -8.03
C ASN A 136 -7.37 25.24 -7.09
N MET A 137 -7.11 24.00 -6.69
CA MET A 137 -6.03 23.59 -5.78
C MET A 137 -4.93 22.85 -6.52
N ALA A 138 -3.70 22.93 -5.98
CA ALA A 138 -2.62 22.07 -6.46
C ALA A 138 -2.90 20.60 -6.11
N ALA A 139 -2.95 19.70 -7.11
CA ALA A 139 -3.24 18.28 -6.91
C ALA A 139 -2.33 17.61 -5.87
N GLY A 140 -1.05 18.00 -5.80
CA GLY A 140 -0.10 17.48 -4.82
C GLY A 140 -0.52 17.64 -3.36
N ARG A 141 -1.36 18.64 -3.05
CA ARG A 141 -1.89 18.87 -1.69
C ARG A 141 -2.86 17.79 -1.22
N LEU A 142 -3.48 17.08 -2.15
CA LEU A 142 -4.39 15.97 -1.88
C LEU A 142 -3.78 14.60 -2.21
N LEU A 143 -2.85 14.53 -3.17
CA LEU A 143 -2.22 13.27 -3.59
C LEU A 143 -1.29 12.68 -2.52
N MET A 144 -0.53 13.52 -1.81
CA MET A 144 0.31 13.05 -0.72
C MET A 144 -0.53 12.49 0.46
N PRO A 145 -1.53 13.22 0.97
CA PRO A 145 -2.46 12.67 1.96
C PRO A 145 -3.19 11.42 1.49
N LEU A 146 -3.56 11.33 0.21
CA LEU A 146 -4.16 10.14 -0.40
C LEU A 146 -3.29 8.89 -0.20
N ALA A 147 -1.98 8.98 -0.50
CA ALA A 147 -1.06 7.86 -0.38
C ALA A 147 -0.93 7.39 1.08
N PHE A 148 -0.78 8.33 2.03
CA PHE A 148 -0.73 7.99 3.46
C PHE A 148 -2.06 7.43 3.97
N ALA A 149 -3.18 8.01 3.57
CA ALA A 149 -4.51 7.53 3.97
C ALA A 149 -4.78 6.11 3.49
N SER A 150 -4.35 5.75 2.28
CA SER A 150 -4.44 4.40 1.77
C SER A 150 -3.67 3.40 2.65
N SER A 151 -2.43 3.75 3.02
CA SER A 151 -1.61 2.89 3.89
C SER A 151 -2.19 2.79 5.31
N MET A 152 -2.67 3.89 5.89
CA MET A 152 -3.32 3.89 7.20
C MET A 152 -4.64 3.10 7.18
N GLY A 153 -5.40 3.17 6.07
CA GLY A 153 -6.59 2.35 5.87
C GLY A 153 -6.27 0.86 5.89
N GLY A 154 -5.22 0.46 5.18
CA GLY A 154 -4.76 -0.93 5.14
C GLY A 154 -4.40 -1.51 6.52
N MET A 155 -4.04 -0.67 7.48
CA MET A 155 -3.77 -1.10 8.87
C MET A 155 -5.05 -1.33 9.70
N MET A 156 -6.25 -1.03 9.21
CA MET A 156 -7.48 -1.07 10.03
C MET A 156 -8.11 -2.46 10.10
N THR A 157 -7.87 -3.31 9.10
CA THR A 157 -8.47 -4.64 9.04
C THR A 157 -7.40 -5.71 8.83
N LEU A 158 -7.77 -6.94 9.15
CA LEU A 158 -6.89 -8.08 8.97
C LEU A 158 -6.49 -8.28 7.51
N ILE A 159 -7.39 -7.98 6.57
CA ILE A 159 -7.19 -8.18 5.12
C ILE A 159 -6.68 -6.94 4.38
N GLY A 160 -6.59 -5.79 5.04
CA GLY A 160 -6.21 -4.53 4.39
C GLY A 160 -4.79 -4.53 3.82
N THR A 161 -3.87 -5.26 4.46
CA THR A 161 -2.52 -5.49 3.96
C THR A 161 -2.04 -6.91 4.22
N PRO A 162 -1.24 -7.52 3.30
CA PRO A 162 -0.70 -8.87 3.50
C PRO A 162 0.08 -9.06 4.81
N PRO A 163 0.89 -8.11 5.31
CA PRO A 163 1.60 -8.29 6.58
C PRO A 163 0.71 -8.59 7.79
N ASN A 164 -0.52 -8.08 7.82
CA ASN A 164 -1.45 -8.34 8.92
C ASN A 164 -1.81 -9.84 9.00
N LEU A 165 -2.00 -10.47 7.84
CA LEU A 165 -2.29 -11.92 7.75
C LEU A 165 -1.09 -12.76 8.15
N VAL A 166 0.13 -12.35 7.77
CA VAL A 166 1.36 -13.05 8.17
C VAL A 166 1.56 -12.99 9.68
N ILE A 167 1.26 -11.84 10.30
CA ILE A 167 1.33 -11.68 11.77
C ILE A 167 0.30 -12.60 12.44
N GLU A 168 -0.94 -12.66 11.94
CA GLU A 168 -1.96 -13.55 12.48
C GLU A 168 -1.51 -15.02 12.42
N GLU A 169 -1.03 -15.46 11.26
CA GLU A 169 -0.55 -16.82 11.08
C GLU A 169 0.58 -17.16 12.05
N THR A 170 1.54 -16.24 12.22
CA THR A 170 2.66 -16.41 13.15
C THR A 170 2.18 -16.50 14.60
N LEU A 171 1.20 -15.68 15.00
CA LEU A 171 0.60 -15.73 16.34
C LEU A 171 -0.10 -17.06 16.58
N VAL A 172 -0.91 -17.53 15.62
CA VAL A 172 -1.60 -18.82 15.72
C VAL A 172 -0.61 -19.99 15.79
N ALA A 173 0.45 -19.95 14.97
CA ALA A 173 1.51 -20.96 15.01
C ALA A 173 2.27 -20.96 16.36
N ALA A 174 2.36 -19.83 17.03
CA ALA A 174 2.95 -19.70 18.37
C ALA A 174 1.98 -20.09 19.51
N GLY A 175 0.75 -20.54 19.19
CA GLY A 175 -0.24 -21.01 20.16
C GLY A 175 -1.14 -19.92 20.75
N TYR A 176 -1.14 -18.71 20.18
CA TYR A 176 -2.06 -17.65 20.57
C TYR A 176 -3.40 -17.77 19.86
N GLU A 177 -4.41 -17.10 20.39
CA GLU A 177 -5.74 -17.03 19.77
C GLU A 177 -5.73 -16.25 18.46
N LYS A 178 -6.65 -16.63 17.55
CA LYS A 178 -6.84 -15.94 16.27
C LYS A 178 -7.28 -14.51 16.49
N LEU A 179 -6.72 -13.60 15.68
CA LEU A 179 -7.16 -12.22 15.66
C LEU A 179 -8.53 -12.09 14.98
N SER A 180 -9.37 -11.22 15.52
CA SER A 180 -10.62 -10.82 14.87
C SER A 180 -10.33 -9.96 13.64
N PHE A 181 -11.28 -9.94 12.68
CA PHE A 181 -11.18 -9.11 11.48
C PHE A 181 -10.86 -7.63 11.77
N PHE A 182 -11.40 -7.09 12.88
CA PHE A 182 -11.20 -5.71 13.31
C PHE A 182 -10.22 -5.54 14.48
N SER A 183 -9.39 -6.52 14.79
CA SER A 183 -8.42 -6.42 15.90
C SER A 183 -7.42 -5.26 15.71
N PHE A 184 -7.12 -4.91 14.48
CA PHE A 184 -6.23 -3.80 14.15
C PHE A 184 -6.93 -2.43 14.11
N LEU A 185 -8.28 -2.38 14.13
CA LEU A 185 -9.06 -1.16 13.99
C LEU A 185 -8.72 -0.07 15.02
N PRO A 186 -8.59 -0.37 16.33
CA PRO A 186 -8.28 0.66 17.32
C PRO A 186 -6.95 1.37 17.04
N VAL A 187 -5.91 0.59 16.69
CA VAL A 187 -4.59 1.13 16.36
C VAL A 187 -4.65 1.92 15.04
N GLY A 188 -5.33 1.38 14.02
CA GLY A 188 -5.52 2.04 12.74
C GLY A 188 -6.25 3.37 12.85
N LEU A 189 -7.29 3.46 13.70
CA LEU A 189 -8.01 4.72 13.97
C LEU A 189 -7.13 5.76 14.66
N VAL A 190 -6.32 5.36 15.63
CA VAL A 190 -5.36 6.27 16.28
C VAL A 190 -4.33 6.77 15.27
N CYS A 191 -3.77 5.88 14.45
CA CYS A 191 -2.84 6.26 13.39
C CYS A 191 -3.48 7.21 12.37
N LEU A 192 -4.73 6.97 11.98
CA LEU A 192 -5.48 7.85 11.09
C LEU A 192 -5.70 9.24 11.70
N ALA A 193 -6.12 9.30 12.97
CA ALA A 193 -6.33 10.56 13.69
C ALA A 193 -5.05 11.38 13.78
N VAL A 194 -3.95 10.76 14.21
CA VAL A 194 -2.62 11.39 14.24
C VAL A 194 -2.18 11.81 12.84
N GLY A 195 -2.39 10.95 11.85
CA GLY A 195 -2.09 11.25 10.45
C GLY A 195 -2.84 12.47 9.93
N ILE A 196 -4.14 12.62 10.24
CA ILE A 196 -4.92 13.81 9.88
C ILE A 196 -4.33 15.07 10.52
N VAL A 197 -4.04 15.01 11.83
CA VAL A 197 -3.49 16.14 12.59
C VAL A 197 -2.12 16.58 12.03
N VAL A 198 -1.29 15.64 11.62
CA VAL A 198 0.04 15.94 11.06
C VAL A 198 -0.02 16.34 9.58
N LEU A 199 -0.76 15.59 8.77
CA LEU A 199 -0.79 15.80 7.32
C LEU A 199 -1.53 17.07 6.91
N LEU A 200 -2.53 17.51 7.67
CA LEU A 200 -3.30 18.70 7.35
C LEU A 200 -2.43 19.98 7.36
N PRO A 201 -1.68 20.31 8.43
CA PRO A 201 -0.77 21.46 8.41
C PRO A 201 0.40 21.24 7.43
N LEU A 202 0.92 20.03 7.33
CA LEU A 202 2.05 19.72 6.44
C LEU A 202 1.68 19.96 4.97
N SER A 203 0.48 19.54 4.55
CA SER A 203 0.00 19.75 3.19
C SER A 203 -0.22 21.23 2.88
N LYS A 204 -0.66 22.03 3.86
CA LYS A 204 -0.81 23.47 3.72
C LYS A 204 0.54 24.21 3.63
N LEU A 205 1.51 23.85 4.48
CA LEU A 205 2.82 24.51 4.56
C LEU A 205 3.74 24.18 3.39
N PHE A 206 3.89 22.91 3.06
CA PHE A 206 4.92 22.47 2.11
C PHE A 206 4.43 22.41 0.66
N LEU A 207 3.17 22.07 0.42
CA LEU A 207 2.65 21.82 -0.94
C LEU A 207 1.94 23.03 -1.55
N SER A 208 1.59 24.04 -0.74
CA SER A 208 0.97 25.29 -1.23
C SER A 208 1.88 26.09 -2.18
N LYS A 209 3.20 26.13 -1.92
CA LYS A 209 4.16 26.93 -2.71
C LYS A 209 4.58 26.26 -4.03
N ARG A 210 4.57 24.93 -4.14
CA ARG A 210 5.01 24.19 -5.34
C ARG A 210 3.95 24.15 -6.45
N GLY A 211 2.68 24.17 -6.11
CA GLY A 211 1.58 24.05 -7.09
C GLY A 211 1.45 25.26 -8.02
N LYS A 212 1.70 26.47 -7.52
CA LYS A 212 1.67 27.69 -8.35
C LYS A 212 2.74 27.72 -9.44
N LYS A 213 3.92 27.12 -9.20
CA LYS A 213 5.00 27.04 -10.20
C LYS A 213 4.74 26.01 -11.30
N ALA A 214 4.09 24.89 -11.00
CA ALA A 214 3.79 23.83 -11.98
C ALA A 214 2.63 24.22 -12.90
N SER A 215 1.57 24.83 -12.36
CA SER A 215 0.44 25.33 -13.15
C SER A 215 0.85 26.48 -14.10
N GLY A 216 1.75 27.36 -13.65
CA GLY A 216 2.29 28.43 -14.49
C GLY A 216 3.16 27.94 -15.66
N ARG A 217 3.87 26.82 -15.50
CA ARG A 217 4.67 26.21 -16.57
C ARG A 217 3.81 25.46 -17.59
N ALA A 218 2.81 24.72 -17.15
CA ALA A 218 1.89 23.99 -18.04
C ALA A 218 1.04 24.96 -18.88
N GLY A 219 0.55 26.06 -18.27
CA GLY A 219 -0.21 27.07 -18.99
C GLY A 219 0.61 27.89 -20.00
N LYS A 220 1.91 28.09 -19.75
CA LYS A 220 2.81 28.71 -20.72
C LYS A 220 3.14 27.80 -21.90
N SER A 221 3.34 26.51 -21.66
CA SER A 221 3.59 25.51 -22.72
C SER A 221 2.38 25.35 -23.66
N LEU A 222 1.15 25.30 -23.11
CA LEU A 222 -0.07 25.22 -23.94
C LEU A 222 -0.31 26.49 -24.78
N LYS A 223 -0.04 27.67 -24.23
CA LYS A 223 -0.14 28.95 -25.01
C LYS A 223 0.90 29.06 -26.11
N GLN A 224 2.08 28.46 -25.93
CA GLN A 224 3.10 28.43 -26.98
C GLN A 224 2.71 27.46 -28.12
N LEU A 225 2.13 26.31 -27.81
CA LEU A 225 1.67 25.34 -28.81
C LEU A 225 0.42 25.76 -29.59
N VAL A 226 -0.36 26.69 -29.08
CA VAL A 226 -1.56 27.23 -29.79
C VAL A 226 -1.18 28.44 -30.70
N ASN A 227 -0.02 29.03 -30.51
CA ASN A 227 0.48 30.20 -31.33
C ASN A 227 1.53 29.79 -32.39
N GLU A 228 1.87 28.49 -32.53
CA GLU A 228 2.62 27.88 -33.63
C GLU A 228 1.65 27.12 -34.58
#